data_75e61b775c169d4cdb42b6644d7930be
#
_entry.id   75e61b775c169d4cdb42b6644d7930be
#
_cell.length_a   1.000
_cell.length_b   1.000
_cell.length_c   1.000
_cell.angle_alpha   90.00
_cell.angle_beta   90.00
_cell.angle_gamma   90.00
#
_symmetry.space_group_name_H-M   'P 1'
#
loop_
_entity.id
_entity.type
_entity.pdbx_description
1 polymer ?
#
loop_
_entity_poly.entity_id
_entity_poly.type
_entity_poly.pdbx_seq_one_letter_code
_entity_poly.pdbx_strand_id
1 'polypeptide(L)'
;MENRELGSSGLSISPICLGTMTFGRPVAEADAIRMVHGAIDLGINFFDTANVYEGYDRVLGSAGGVAEEILGKAIKDRREQVIVATKVCAPVGPGPDDRGLSADHIGLQVDQSLRRLQVDVIDLYIMHWPDKLVPLEESLIALDQAVQQGKVRFVGSSNHNAAQLCEMLWIADRNNLSPIVSSQVPVSLLRREFHHDLTFCAEQNICVTPYQPLQGGLLTGKYKRGEQPPGQSRGSEKPQWLWELDDGLFDSLESLEQLAGESQLSMAQFSLAWALAQPAVGSLVVGASRLEQVEQAVSAAGGVISNDILARVDEVCPPPWSQNDPIRG
;
A
#
# COMPACT_ATOMS: atom_id res chain seq x y z
N MET A 1 8.39 -5.87 -16.67
CA MET A 1 7.00 -5.71 -16.15
C MET A 1 6.26 -4.77 -17.09
N GLU A 2 4.99 -5.03 -17.35
CA GLU A 2 4.13 -4.10 -18.06
C GLU A 2 3.51 -3.13 -17.06
N ASN A 3 3.64 -1.83 -17.31
CA ASN A 3 3.08 -0.79 -16.45
C ASN A 3 1.56 -0.71 -16.60
N ARG A 4 0.89 -0.19 -15.56
CA ARG A 4 -0.56 0.00 -15.47
C ARG A 4 -0.89 1.47 -15.22
N GLU A 5 -2.08 1.90 -15.56
CA GLU A 5 -2.50 3.27 -15.28
C GLU A 5 -2.89 3.45 -13.79
N LEU A 6 -2.51 4.59 -13.22
CA LEU A 6 -2.94 4.98 -11.87
C LEU A 6 -4.34 5.65 -11.94
N GLY A 7 -5.38 4.83 -12.08
CA GLY A 7 -6.75 5.31 -12.21
C GLY A 7 -6.91 6.30 -13.37
N SER A 8 -7.64 7.38 -13.13
CA SER A 8 -7.89 8.44 -14.12
C SER A 8 -6.75 9.46 -14.26
N SER A 9 -5.57 9.23 -13.64
CA SER A 9 -4.49 10.22 -13.60
C SER A 9 -3.67 10.31 -14.90
N GLY A 10 -3.69 9.28 -15.76
CA GLY A 10 -2.78 9.14 -16.89
C GLY A 10 -1.33 8.82 -16.50
N LEU A 11 -1.02 8.61 -15.22
CA LEU A 11 0.30 8.15 -14.78
C LEU A 11 0.44 6.64 -14.99
N SER A 12 1.56 6.25 -15.57
CA SER A 12 1.92 4.85 -15.84
C SER A 12 2.83 4.33 -14.73
N ILE A 13 2.33 3.44 -13.87
CA ILE A 13 3.01 2.89 -12.69
C ILE A 13 3.40 1.42 -12.89
N SER A 14 4.51 1.01 -12.28
CA SER A 14 4.91 -0.39 -12.23
C SER A 14 3.93 -1.21 -11.35
N PRO A 15 3.63 -2.48 -11.70
CA PRO A 15 2.71 -3.34 -10.93
C PRO A 15 3.24 -3.69 -9.53
N ILE A 16 4.51 -3.41 -9.27
CA ILE A 16 5.12 -3.48 -7.93
C ILE A 16 5.55 -2.06 -7.53
N CYS A 17 5.13 -1.64 -6.35
CA CYS A 17 5.50 -0.40 -5.68
C CYS A 17 6.42 -0.73 -4.50
N LEU A 18 7.54 -0.04 -4.35
CA LEU A 18 8.38 -0.19 -3.17
C LEU A 18 7.83 0.67 -2.03
N GLY A 19 7.32 0.00 -0.96
CA GLY A 19 6.91 0.65 0.28
C GLY A 19 8.10 0.88 1.21
N THR A 20 8.20 2.08 1.77
CA THR A 20 9.37 2.54 2.54
C THR A 20 9.19 2.51 4.06
N MET A 21 8.13 1.88 4.59
CA MET A 21 7.86 1.86 6.05
C MET A 21 9.02 1.22 6.87
N THR A 22 9.87 0.41 6.24
CA THR A 22 11.04 -0.23 6.86
C THR A 22 12.29 0.68 6.89
N PHE A 23 12.28 1.81 6.21
CA PHE A 23 13.43 2.71 6.11
C PHE A 23 13.68 3.45 7.43
N GLY A 24 14.95 3.59 7.79
CA GLY A 24 15.41 4.01 9.10
C GLY A 24 15.63 2.80 10.01
N ARG A 25 14.67 1.87 10.10
CA ARG A 25 14.81 0.60 10.83
C ARG A 25 13.71 -0.41 10.42
N PRO A 26 14.01 -1.68 10.11
CA PRO A 26 15.32 -2.34 10.20
C PRO A 26 16.29 -2.00 9.07
N VAL A 27 15.90 -1.24 8.04
CA VAL A 27 16.74 -0.92 6.88
C VAL A 27 17.47 0.39 7.11
N ALA A 28 18.78 0.33 7.31
CA ALA A 28 19.61 1.52 7.48
C ALA A 28 19.61 2.42 6.21
N GLU A 29 19.84 3.72 6.35
CA GLU A 29 19.78 4.69 5.25
C GLU A 29 20.59 4.25 4.02
N ALA A 30 21.83 3.82 4.19
CA ALA A 30 22.68 3.42 3.07
C ALA A 30 22.14 2.18 2.31
N ASP A 31 21.53 1.22 3.04
CA ASP A 31 20.92 0.05 2.44
C ASP A 31 19.60 0.40 1.75
N ALA A 32 18.81 1.29 2.33
CA ALA A 32 17.58 1.80 1.75
C ALA A 32 17.84 2.54 0.42
N ILE A 33 18.85 3.41 0.37
CA ILE A 33 19.27 4.09 -0.86
C ILE A 33 19.68 3.08 -1.93
N ARG A 34 20.50 2.06 -1.59
CA ARG A 34 20.86 0.99 -2.53
C ARG A 34 19.63 0.20 -3.02
N MET A 35 18.68 -0.06 -2.12
CA MET A 35 17.44 -0.77 -2.46
C MET A 35 16.58 0.06 -3.42
N VAL A 36 16.44 1.38 -3.21
CA VAL A 36 15.72 2.27 -4.13
C VAL A 36 16.37 2.26 -5.51
N HIS A 37 17.71 2.39 -5.59
CA HIS A 37 18.42 2.35 -6.87
C HIS A 37 18.24 1.00 -7.57
N GLY A 38 18.40 -0.12 -6.86
CA GLY A 38 18.16 -1.46 -7.41
C GLY A 38 16.71 -1.66 -7.87
N ALA A 39 15.73 -1.13 -7.15
CA ALA A 39 14.32 -1.17 -7.53
C ALA A 39 14.07 -0.41 -8.85
N ILE A 40 14.65 0.77 -9.02
CA ILE A 40 14.56 1.53 -10.28
C ILE A 40 15.22 0.76 -11.42
N ASP A 41 16.40 0.17 -11.20
CA ASP A 41 17.12 -0.62 -12.20
C ASP A 41 16.35 -1.91 -12.60
N LEU A 42 15.49 -2.43 -11.71
CA LEU A 42 14.55 -3.53 -11.98
C LEU A 42 13.26 -3.08 -12.70
N GLY A 43 13.10 -1.77 -12.96
CA GLY A 43 11.94 -1.20 -13.64
C GLY A 43 10.79 -0.81 -12.73
N ILE A 44 10.99 -0.75 -11.41
CA ILE A 44 10.03 -0.14 -10.49
C ILE A 44 10.13 1.38 -10.61
N ASN A 45 9.01 2.02 -10.93
CA ASN A 45 8.91 3.47 -11.00
C ASN A 45 7.97 4.06 -9.94
N PHE A 46 7.35 3.24 -9.09
CA PHE A 46 6.40 3.70 -8.09
C PHE A 46 6.91 3.42 -6.67
N PHE A 47 6.94 4.47 -5.83
CA PHE A 47 7.47 4.45 -4.46
C PHE A 47 6.44 5.01 -3.49
N ASP A 48 6.19 4.29 -2.40
CA ASP A 48 5.20 4.67 -1.38
C ASP A 48 5.87 4.96 -0.05
N THR A 49 5.63 6.14 0.48
CA THR A 49 6.07 6.58 1.80
C THR A 49 4.94 7.23 2.60
N ALA A 50 5.21 7.81 3.75
CA ALA A 50 4.28 8.64 4.52
C ALA A 50 5.03 9.58 5.45
N ASN A 51 4.41 10.72 5.79
CA ASN A 51 4.97 11.69 6.73
C ASN A 51 5.31 11.10 8.11
N VAL A 52 4.69 9.98 8.45
CA VAL A 52 4.81 9.30 9.75
C VAL A 52 5.86 8.20 9.77
N TYR A 53 6.40 7.77 8.61
CA TYR A 53 7.29 6.61 8.55
C TYR A 53 8.71 6.96 9.03
N GLU A 54 9.17 6.23 10.06
CA GLU A 54 10.52 6.30 10.64
C GLU A 54 11.06 4.91 11.04
N GLY A 55 10.53 3.86 10.39
CA GLY A 55 10.89 2.47 10.66
C GLY A 55 10.13 1.85 11.83
N TYR A 56 10.61 0.70 12.29
CA TYR A 56 9.95 -0.12 13.32
C TYR A 56 10.05 0.43 14.74
N ASP A 57 11.00 1.34 15.01
CA ASP A 57 11.22 1.90 16.35
C ASP A 57 10.46 3.20 16.60
N ARG A 58 9.49 3.49 15.72
CA ARG A 58 8.67 4.67 15.83
C ARG A 58 8.02 4.79 17.21
N VAL A 59 8.17 5.97 17.81
CA VAL A 59 7.53 6.36 19.06
C VAL A 59 6.33 7.24 18.77
N LEU A 60 5.19 6.98 19.42
CA LEU A 60 3.99 7.81 19.27
C LEU A 60 4.32 9.26 19.69
N GLY A 61 4.00 10.21 18.83
CA GLY A 61 4.31 11.63 19.03
C GLY A 61 5.68 12.08 18.51
N SER A 62 6.44 11.19 17.85
CA SER A 62 7.62 11.59 17.09
C SER A 62 7.25 12.40 15.85
N ALA A 63 8.19 13.18 15.33
CA ALA A 63 8.00 14.01 14.14
C ALA A 63 7.81 13.20 12.84
N GLY A 64 8.18 11.91 12.84
CA GLY A 64 8.15 11.07 11.63
C GLY A 64 9.11 11.54 10.55
N GLY A 65 8.84 11.17 9.30
CA GLY A 65 9.49 11.73 8.11
C GLY A 65 10.83 11.11 7.71
N VAL A 66 11.41 10.23 8.51
CA VAL A 66 12.73 9.61 8.22
C VAL A 66 12.70 8.87 6.88
N ALA A 67 11.64 8.15 6.56
CA ALA A 67 11.52 7.44 5.29
C ALA A 67 11.41 8.39 4.10
N GLU A 68 10.74 9.55 4.24
CA GLU A 68 10.69 10.58 3.20
C GLU A 68 12.06 11.20 2.97
N GLU A 69 12.83 11.48 4.02
CA GLU A 69 14.21 12.03 3.90
C GLU A 69 15.14 11.05 3.18
N ILE A 70 15.07 9.77 3.54
CA ILE A 70 15.89 8.72 2.89
C ILE A 70 15.48 8.56 1.42
N LEU A 71 14.18 8.51 1.13
CA LEU A 71 13.69 8.40 -0.24
C LEU A 71 14.11 9.62 -1.06
N GLY A 72 13.96 10.84 -0.52
CA GLY A 72 14.37 12.08 -1.18
C GLY A 72 15.85 12.07 -1.58
N LYS A 73 16.74 11.63 -0.67
CA LYS A 73 18.17 11.45 -0.98
C LYS A 73 18.41 10.43 -2.10
N ALA A 74 17.66 9.32 -2.07
CA ALA A 74 17.82 8.23 -3.04
C ALA A 74 17.38 8.60 -4.45
N ILE A 75 16.31 9.40 -4.61
CA ILE A 75 15.75 9.75 -5.91
C ILE A 75 16.29 11.05 -6.50
N LYS A 76 17.16 11.77 -5.80
CA LYS A 76 17.63 13.11 -6.17
C LYS A 76 18.06 13.22 -7.64
N ASP A 77 18.87 12.28 -8.11
CA ASP A 77 19.40 12.26 -9.47
C ASP A 77 18.55 11.41 -10.44
N ARG A 78 17.43 10.85 -9.96
CA ARG A 78 16.52 9.96 -10.71
C ARG A 78 15.04 10.38 -10.59
N ARG A 79 14.77 11.62 -10.15
CA ARG A 79 13.39 12.11 -9.88
C ARG A 79 12.44 11.91 -11.06
N GLU A 80 12.90 12.16 -12.28
CA GLU A 80 12.11 12.03 -13.50
C GLU A 80 11.75 10.57 -13.87
N GLN A 81 12.40 9.60 -13.23
CA GLN A 81 12.17 8.18 -13.49
C GLN A 81 11.14 7.58 -12.53
N VAL A 82 10.67 8.34 -11.52
CA VAL A 82 9.89 7.82 -10.42
C VAL A 82 8.61 8.60 -10.17
N ILE A 83 7.61 7.90 -9.66
CA ILE A 83 6.34 8.42 -9.15
C ILE A 83 6.36 8.19 -7.64
N VAL A 84 6.16 9.26 -6.87
CA VAL A 84 6.23 9.24 -5.41
C VAL A 84 4.85 9.47 -4.81
N ALA A 85 4.40 8.50 -4.00
CA ALA A 85 3.24 8.66 -3.14
C ALA A 85 3.69 8.92 -1.70
N THR A 86 3.08 9.91 -1.03
CA THR A 86 3.19 10.08 0.41
C THR A 86 1.84 10.38 1.04
N LYS A 87 1.75 10.39 2.39
CA LYS A 87 0.49 10.36 3.10
C LYS A 87 0.48 11.31 4.30
N VAL A 88 -0.74 11.77 4.66
CA VAL A 88 -1.03 12.61 5.82
C VAL A 88 -2.17 12.01 6.65
N CYS A 89 -2.24 12.27 7.91
CA CYS A 89 -3.29 12.02 8.91
C CYS A 89 -2.70 11.51 10.24
N ALA A 90 -1.70 10.62 10.18
CA ALA A 90 -1.12 10.04 11.38
C ALA A 90 -0.43 11.10 12.27
N PRO A 91 -0.39 10.91 13.61
CA PRO A 91 0.29 11.84 14.49
C PRO A 91 1.77 12.00 14.16
N VAL A 92 2.24 13.23 13.98
CA VAL A 92 3.65 13.60 13.73
C VAL A 92 4.15 14.62 14.75
N GLY A 93 3.64 14.55 15.95
CA GLY A 93 3.95 15.37 17.11
C GLY A 93 3.09 14.98 18.30
N PRO A 94 3.34 15.60 19.47
CA PRO A 94 2.62 15.29 20.73
C PRO A 94 1.28 16.03 20.85
N GLY A 95 1.06 17.07 20.05
CA GLY A 95 -0.12 17.94 20.15
C GLY A 95 -1.38 17.37 19.48
N PRO A 96 -2.55 17.90 19.83
CA PRO A 96 -3.81 17.49 19.20
C PRO A 96 -3.87 17.87 17.72
N ASP A 97 -3.22 18.97 17.33
CA ASP A 97 -3.21 19.49 15.96
C ASP A 97 -2.08 18.88 15.09
N ASP A 98 -1.22 18.04 15.69
CA ASP A 98 -0.14 17.35 14.98
C ASP A 98 -0.63 16.10 14.25
N ARG A 99 -1.93 16.01 13.92
CA ARG A 99 -2.57 14.86 13.26
C ARG A 99 -3.87 15.25 12.58
N GLY A 100 -4.43 14.32 11.81
CA GLY A 100 -5.75 14.45 11.21
C GLY A 100 -5.70 15.03 9.81
N LEU A 101 -6.87 15.45 9.34
CA LEU A 101 -7.10 15.92 7.98
C LEU A 101 -7.70 17.34 7.93
N SER A 102 -7.44 18.17 8.97
CA SER A 102 -7.80 19.58 8.92
C SER A 102 -7.03 20.31 7.82
N ALA A 103 -7.60 21.37 7.29
CA ALA A 103 -7.00 22.17 6.21
C ALA A 103 -5.60 22.67 6.58
N ASP A 104 -5.44 23.17 7.81
CA ASP A 104 -4.15 23.69 8.30
C ASP A 104 -3.11 22.57 8.40
N HIS A 105 -3.48 21.38 8.92
CA HIS A 105 -2.57 20.24 9.04
C HIS A 105 -2.16 19.69 7.67
N ILE A 106 -3.11 19.55 6.73
CA ILE A 106 -2.82 19.13 5.34
C ILE A 106 -1.83 20.07 4.69
N GLY A 107 -2.09 21.39 4.73
CA GLY A 107 -1.21 22.39 4.13
C GLY A 107 0.20 22.37 4.71
N LEU A 108 0.32 22.29 6.04
CA LEU A 108 1.61 22.18 6.73
C LEU A 108 2.35 20.90 6.34
N GLN A 109 1.67 19.75 6.30
CA GLN A 109 2.31 18.46 6.02
C GLN A 109 2.71 18.31 4.55
N VAL A 110 1.97 18.87 3.59
CA VAL A 110 2.40 18.95 2.19
C VAL A 110 3.75 19.64 2.09
N ASP A 111 3.89 20.83 2.70
CA ASP A 111 5.13 21.60 2.65
C ASP A 111 6.30 20.91 3.36
N GLN A 112 6.02 20.18 4.43
CA GLN A 112 7.02 19.38 5.12
C GLN A 112 7.45 18.15 4.31
N SER A 113 6.50 17.44 3.68
CA SER A 113 6.80 16.29 2.83
C SER A 113 7.61 16.69 1.60
N LEU A 114 7.29 17.79 0.93
CA LEU A 114 8.09 18.35 -0.18
C LEU A 114 9.54 18.61 0.24
N ARG A 115 9.73 19.22 1.42
CA ARG A 115 11.08 19.49 1.95
C ARG A 115 11.86 18.23 2.27
N ARG A 116 11.24 17.23 2.94
CA ARG A 116 11.90 15.97 3.30
C ARG A 116 12.22 15.12 2.05
N LEU A 117 11.30 15.06 1.10
CA LEU A 117 11.50 14.37 -0.17
C LEU A 117 12.45 15.12 -1.12
N GLN A 118 12.76 16.40 -0.86
CA GLN A 118 13.59 17.25 -1.70
C GLN A 118 13.06 17.36 -3.15
N VAL A 119 11.75 17.48 -3.29
CA VAL A 119 11.05 17.60 -4.58
C VAL A 119 10.15 18.83 -4.59
N ASP A 120 9.91 19.37 -5.79
CA ASP A 120 9.02 20.52 -5.97
C ASP A 120 7.54 20.09 -6.04
N VAL A 121 7.28 18.84 -6.44
CA VAL A 121 5.93 18.30 -6.62
C VAL A 121 5.87 16.84 -6.14
N ILE A 122 4.83 16.53 -5.36
CA ILE A 122 4.45 15.17 -4.98
C ILE A 122 3.50 14.63 -6.04
N ASP A 123 3.76 13.42 -6.57
CA ASP A 123 2.93 12.85 -7.62
C ASP A 123 1.57 12.38 -7.11
N LEU A 124 1.51 11.73 -5.94
CA LEU A 124 0.28 11.26 -5.32
C LEU A 124 0.29 11.56 -3.81
N TYR A 125 -0.69 12.33 -3.35
CA TYR A 125 -0.84 12.65 -1.92
C TYR A 125 -2.09 11.97 -1.35
N ILE A 126 -1.93 11.18 -0.28
CA ILE A 126 -2.92 10.22 0.18
C ILE A 126 -3.43 10.60 1.58
N MET A 127 -4.75 10.65 1.77
CA MET A 127 -5.37 10.59 3.10
C MET A 127 -5.12 9.21 3.71
N HIS A 128 -4.28 9.13 4.76
CA HIS A 128 -3.79 7.84 5.29
C HIS A 128 -4.86 7.02 6.00
N TRP A 129 -5.78 7.69 6.70
CA TRP A 129 -6.96 7.11 7.35
C TRP A 129 -8.15 8.09 7.28
N PRO A 130 -9.38 7.56 7.46
CA PRO A 130 -10.54 8.41 7.70
C PRO A 130 -10.35 9.23 8.98
N ASP A 131 -10.62 10.53 8.91
CA ASP A 131 -10.70 11.40 10.08
C ASP A 131 -12.18 11.65 10.43
N LYS A 132 -12.57 11.24 11.64
CA LYS A 132 -13.94 11.39 12.12
C LYS A 132 -14.21 12.75 12.78
N LEU A 133 -13.16 13.56 12.98
CA LEU A 133 -13.24 14.85 13.68
C LEU A 133 -13.32 16.02 12.70
N VAL A 134 -12.89 15.83 11.45
CA VAL A 134 -12.86 16.84 10.40
C VAL A 134 -13.88 16.48 9.33
N PRO A 135 -14.73 17.43 8.89
CA PRO A 135 -15.62 17.19 7.76
C PRO A 135 -14.83 16.78 6.49
N LEU A 136 -15.27 15.74 5.81
CA LEU A 136 -14.60 15.22 4.63
C LEU A 136 -14.46 16.29 3.51
N GLU A 137 -15.45 17.15 3.37
CA GLU A 137 -15.44 18.27 2.41
C GLU A 137 -14.29 19.25 2.70
N GLU A 138 -14.00 19.58 3.97
CA GLU A 138 -12.86 20.43 4.35
C GLU A 138 -11.53 19.80 3.90
N SER A 139 -11.36 18.52 4.17
CA SER A 139 -10.14 17.78 3.78
C SER A 139 -9.95 17.76 2.26
N LEU A 140 -11.04 17.52 1.49
CA LEU A 140 -10.97 17.49 0.03
C LEU A 140 -10.67 18.85 -0.57
N ILE A 141 -11.23 19.93 -0.01
CA ILE A 141 -10.93 21.31 -0.43
C ILE A 141 -9.44 21.62 -0.18
N ALA A 142 -8.89 21.24 0.98
CA ALA A 142 -7.49 21.48 1.30
C ALA A 142 -6.54 20.69 0.37
N LEU A 143 -6.90 19.45 0.02
CA LEU A 143 -6.15 18.65 -0.94
C LEU A 143 -6.21 19.26 -2.34
N ASP A 144 -7.38 19.70 -2.80
CA ASP A 144 -7.52 20.39 -4.07
C ASP A 144 -6.69 21.67 -4.12
N GLN A 145 -6.67 22.45 -3.03
CA GLN A 145 -5.81 23.64 -2.93
C GLN A 145 -4.33 23.29 -3.15
N ALA A 146 -3.85 22.17 -2.59
CA ALA A 146 -2.48 21.70 -2.82
C ALA A 146 -2.23 21.34 -4.30
N VAL A 147 -3.24 20.77 -4.99
CA VAL A 147 -3.19 20.51 -6.44
C VAL A 147 -3.16 21.81 -7.23
N GLN A 148 -4.04 22.75 -6.94
CA GLN A 148 -4.11 24.05 -7.62
C GLN A 148 -2.84 24.89 -7.43
N GLN A 149 -2.17 24.73 -6.28
CA GLN A 149 -0.86 25.34 -6.02
C GLN A 149 0.31 24.64 -6.74
N GLY A 150 0.06 23.55 -7.44
CA GLY A 150 1.08 22.76 -8.12
C GLY A 150 2.03 21.97 -7.20
N LYS A 151 1.71 21.85 -5.92
CA LYS A 151 2.48 21.10 -4.92
C LYS A 151 2.24 19.60 -4.98
N VAL A 152 1.04 19.22 -5.43
CA VAL A 152 0.57 17.84 -5.56
C VAL A 152 -0.01 17.66 -6.96
N ARG A 153 0.24 16.53 -7.62
CA ARG A 153 -0.35 16.24 -8.93
C ARG A 153 -1.72 15.60 -8.81
N PHE A 154 -1.82 14.58 -7.96
CA PHE A 154 -3.04 13.78 -7.77
C PHE A 154 -3.27 13.47 -6.30
N VAL A 155 -4.54 13.27 -5.96
CA VAL A 155 -4.97 12.91 -4.60
C VAL A 155 -5.48 11.47 -4.55
N GLY A 156 -5.26 10.80 -3.42
CA GLY A 156 -5.71 9.45 -3.17
C GLY A 156 -6.25 9.28 -1.75
N SER A 157 -6.76 8.10 -1.48
CA SER A 157 -7.24 7.73 -0.17
C SER A 157 -6.63 6.41 0.31
N SER A 158 -6.66 6.16 1.61
CA SER A 158 -6.26 4.89 2.21
C SER A 158 -7.22 4.52 3.34
N ASN A 159 -7.55 3.24 3.47
CA ASN A 159 -8.43 2.72 4.52
C ASN A 159 -9.86 3.27 4.52
N HIS A 160 -10.33 3.77 3.39
CA HIS A 160 -11.71 4.18 3.18
C HIS A 160 -12.46 3.09 2.41
N ASN A 161 -13.70 2.81 2.82
CA ASN A 161 -14.57 1.84 2.14
C ASN A 161 -15.31 2.47 0.93
N ALA A 162 -16.00 1.65 0.12
CA ALA A 162 -16.71 2.11 -1.07
C ALA A 162 -17.72 3.24 -0.80
N ALA A 163 -18.43 3.21 0.34
CA ALA A 163 -19.38 4.28 0.67
C ALA A 163 -18.67 5.62 0.90
N GLN A 164 -17.53 5.60 1.59
CA GLN A 164 -16.71 6.79 1.81
C GLN A 164 -16.07 7.29 0.51
N LEU A 165 -15.61 6.37 -0.36
CA LEU A 165 -15.10 6.72 -1.69
C LEU A 165 -16.18 7.36 -2.55
N CYS A 166 -17.40 6.82 -2.53
CA CYS A 166 -18.55 7.39 -3.22
C CYS A 166 -18.87 8.82 -2.72
N GLU A 167 -18.84 9.03 -1.40
CA GLU A 167 -19.02 10.36 -0.79
C GLU A 167 -17.92 11.34 -1.25
N MET A 168 -16.65 10.90 -1.30
CA MET A 168 -15.54 11.73 -1.81
C MET A 168 -15.76 12.15 -3.26
N LEU A 169 -16.14 11.21 -4.14
CA LEU A 169 -16.42 11.50 -5.54
C LEU A 169 -17.59 12.47 -5.69
N TRP A 170 -18.67 12.28 -4.93
CA TRP A 170 -19.82 13.16 -4.93
C TRP A 170 -19.48 14.58 -4.46
N ILE A 171 -18.68 14.72 -3.38
CA ILE A 171 -18.21 16.03 -2.89
C ILE A 171 -17.32 16.69 -3.94
N ALA A 172 -16.41 15.95 -4.55
CA ALA A 172 -15.50 16.47 -5.57
C ALA A 172 -16.27 16.97 -6.79
N ASP A 173 -17.23 16.20 -7.31
CA ASP A 173 -18.07 16.59 -8.46
C ASP A 173 -18.89 17.84 -8.13
N ARG A 174 -19.58 17.86 -6.99
CA ARG A 174 -20.43 18.97 -6.56
C ARG A 174 -19.67 20.28 -6.40
N ASN A 175 -18.43 20.24 -5.94
CA ASN A 175 -17.60 21.41 -5.64
C ASN A 175 -16.54 21.69 -6.72
N ASN A 176 -16.53 20.92 -7.81
CA ASN A 176 -15.55 21.00 -8.89
C ASN A 176 -14.10 20.90 -8.37
N LEU A 177 -13.85 19.91 -7.48
CA LEU A 177 -12.54 19.60 -6.92
C LEU A 177 -11.84 18.49 -7.70
N SER A 178 -10.55 18.36 -7.53
CA SER A 178 -9.76 17.23 -8.03
C SER A 178 -10.28 15.91 -7.43
N PRO A 179 -10.69 14.92 -8.25
CA PRO A 179 -11.17 13.65 -7.75
C PRO A 179 -10.01 12.79 -7.21
N ILE A 180 -10.32 11.86 -6.32
CA ILE A 180 -9.38 10.82 -5.92
C ILE A 180 -9.13 9.87 -7.10
N VAL A 181 -7.86 9.53 -7.34
CA VAL A 181 -7.45 8.62 -8.44
C VAL A 181 -7.02 7.25 -7.93
N SER A 182 -6.77 7.11 -6.61
CA SER A 182 -6.32 5.85 -6.03
C SER A 182 -6.93 5.57 -4.66
N SER A 183 -7.05 4.27 -4.33
CA SER A 183 -7.41 3.76 -3.02
C SER A 183 -6.34 2.76 -2.56
N GLN A 184 -5.77 2.98 -1.37
CA GLN A 184 -4.78 2.09 -0.77
C GLN A 184 -5.40 1.37 0.43
N VAL A 185 -5.67 0.08 0.27
CA VAL A 185 -6.34 -0.77 1.27
C VAL A 185 -5.57 -2.08 1.45
N PRO A 186 -5.71 -2.77 2.60
CA PRO A 186 -5.07 -4.07 2.78
C PRO A 186 -5.81 -5.13 1.97
N VAL A 187 -5.10 -5.82 1.06
CA VAL A 187 -5.63 -6.95 0.31
C VAL A 187 -4.56 -8.04 0.22
N SER A 188 -4.92 -9.24 0.62
CA SER A 188 -4.10 -10.44 0.47
C SER A 188 -5.01 -11.68 0.39
N LEU A 189 -4.45 -12.85 0.10
CA LEU A 189 -5.17 -14.13 0.14
C LEU A 189 -5.87 -14.36 1.49
N LEU A 190 -5.26 -13.92 2.60
CA LEU A 190 -5.80 -14.04 3.95
C LEU A 190 -6.66 -12.85 4.38
N ARG A 191 -6.64 -11.74 3.64
CA ARG A 191 -7.30 -10.49 4.02
C ARG A 191 -8.13 -9.96 2.88
N ARG A 192 -9.41 -10.26 2.91
CA ARG A 192 -10.34 -10.06 1.78
C ARG A 192 -11.53 -9.14 2.09
N GLU A 193 -11.54 -8.47 3.24
CA GLU A 193 -12.65 -7.61 3.68
C GLU A 193 -12.95 -6.44 2.73
N PHE A 194 -11.96 -5.95 1.99
CA PHE A 194 -12.13 -4.87 1.01
C PHE A 194 -12.46 -5.34 -0.42
N HIS A 195 -12.73 -6.64 -0.61
CA HIS A 195 -12.92 -7.17 -1.97
C HIS A 195 -14.13 -6.55 -2.70
N HIS A 196 -15.22 -6.23 -2.00
CA HIS A 196 -16.36 -5.51 -2.60
C HIS A 196 -15.95 -4.10 -3.08
N ASP A 197 -15.07 -3.43 -2.34
CA ASP A 197 -14.62 -2.09 -2.67
C ASP A 197 -13.79 -2.08 -3.96
N LEU A 198 -13.13 -3.21 -4.30
CA LEU A 198 -12.34 -3.33 -5.55
C LEU A 198 -13.23 -3.23 -6.79
N THR A 199 -14.43 -3.83 -6.77
CA THR A 199 -15.38 -3.73 -7.89
C THR A 199 -15.83 -2.28 -8.07
N PHE A 200 -16.20 -1.61 -6.98
CA PHE A 200 -16.54 -0.19 -7.00
C PHE A 200 -15.40 0.66 -7.57
N CYS A 201 -14.17 0.42 -7.12
CA CYS A 201 -12.99 1.13 -7.63
C CYS A 201 -12.79 0.92 -9.14
N ALA A 202 -13.00 -0.32 -9.63
CA ALA A 202 -12.92 -0.62 -11.06
C ALA A 202 -13.96 0.17 -11.87
N GLU A 203 -15.21 0.21 -11.40
CA GLU A 203 -16.29 0.94 -12.05
C GLU A 203 -16.08 2.46 -12.06
N GLN A 204 -15.40 2.99 -11.04
CA GLN A 204 -15.13 4.43 -10.91
C GLN A 204 -13.75 4.84 -11.44
N ASN A 205 -13.00 3.94 -12.08
CA ASN A 205 -11.64 4.16 -12.54
C ASN A 205 -10.70 4.70 -11.45
N ILE A 206 -10.83 4.14 -10.23
CA ILE A 206 -9.94 4.38 -9.09
C ILE A 206 -8.93 3.23 -9.04
N CYS A 207 -7.65 3.51 -9.13
CA CYS A 207 -6.60 2.50 -9.01
C CYS A 207 -6.47 2.01 -7.57
N VAL A 208 -6.54 0.71 -7.35
CA VAL A 208 -6.26 0.13 -6.03
C VAL A 208 -4.77 -0.21 -5.93
N THR A 209 -4.15 0.24 -4.84
CA THR A 209 -2.73 -0.03 -4.53
C THR A 209 -2.63 -0.78 -3.19
N PRO A 210 -2.90 -2.10 -3.16
CA PRO A 210 -2.93 -2.86 -1.92
C PRO A 210 -1.62 -2.82 -1.15
N TYR A 211 -1.74 -2.62 0.17
CA TYR A 211 -0.62 -2.83 1.08
C TYR A 211 -0.76 -4.17 1.82
N GLN A 212 0.35 -4.69 2.36
CA GLN A 212 0.44 -6.02 2.98
C GLN A 212 -0.02 -7.20 2.10
N PRO A 213 0.31 -7.26 0.80
CA PRO A 213 -0.10 -8.37 -0.07
C PRO A 213 0.47 -9.72 0.37
N LEU A 214 1.55 -9.70 1.17
CA LEU A 214 2.17 -10.89 1.79
C LEU A 214 1.81 -11.05 3.27
N GLN A 215 0.85 -10.30 3.80
CA GLN A 215 0.32 -10.36 5.17
C GLN A 215 1.42 -10.46 6.24
N GLY A 216 2.32 -9.47 6.28
CA GLY A 216 3.43 -9.46 7.23
C GLY A 216 4.46 -10.58 7.04
N GLY A 217 4.42 -11.26 5.91
CA GLY A 217 5.29 -12.37 5.53
C GLY A 217 4.69 -13.76 5.79
N LEU A 218 3.44 -13.88 6.25
CA LEU A 218 2.74 -15.15 6.37
C LEU A 218 2.67 -15.89 5.03
N LEU A 219 2.39 -15.16 3.97
CA LEU A 219 2.25 -15.66 2.61
C LEU A 219 3.59 -15.82 1.86
N THR A 220 4.69 -16.01 2.56
CA THR A 220 6.01 -16.27 1.95
C THR A 220 6.47 -17.71 2.08
N GLY A 221 5.73 -18.56 2.79
CA GLY A 221 6.11 -19.95 3.08
C GLY A 221 7.19 -20.11 4.15
N LYS A 222 7.62 -19.04 4.82
CA LYS A 222 8.70 -19.08 5.82
C LYS A 222 8.26 -19.50 7.23
N TYR A 223 6.96 -19.39 7.55
CA TYR A 223 6.41 -19.82 8.82
C TYR A 223 5.90 -21.25 8.68
N LYS A 224 6.35 -22.14 9.55
CA LYS A 224 6.00 -23.57 9.52
C LYS A 224 5.36 -23.99 10.83
N ARG A 225 4.38 -24.90 10.75
CA ARG A 225 3.66 -25.44 11.91
C ARG A 225 4.64 -26.06 12.89
N GLY A 226 4.53 -25.72 14.14
CA GLY A 226 5.39 -26.27 15.23
C GLY A 226 6.80 -25.70 15.29
N GLU A 227 7.17 -24.75 14.39
CA GLU A 227 8.48 -24.11 14.40
C GLU A 227 8.41 -22.69 14.98
N GLN A 228 9.53 -22.23 15.55
CA GLN A 228 9.66 -20.84 15.97
C GLN A 228 9.76 -19.92 14.75
N PRO A 229 9.20 -18.68 14.80
CA PRO A 229 9.36 -17.72 13.72
C PRO A 229 10.84 -17.52 13.35
N PRO A 230 11.18 -17.49 12.05
CA PRO A 230 12.56 -17.28 11.62
C PRO A 230 13.13 -15.97 12.17
N GLY A 231 14.43 -15.97 12.48
CA GLY A 231 15.14 -14.73 12.86
C GLY A 231 15.01 -13.65 11.80
N GLN A 232 15.04 -12.38 12.20
CA GLN A 232 14.87 -11.21 11.31
C GLN A 232 13.54 -11.22 10.52
N SER A 233 12.54 -11.92 11.04
CA SER A 233 11.18 -11.89 10.52
C SER A 233 10.28 -10.98 11.35
N ARG A 234 9.14 -10.58 10.78
CA ARG A 234 8.15 -9.81 11.55
C ARG A 234 7.69 -10.58 12.80
N GLY A 235 7.54 -11.89 12.71
CA GLY A 235 7.15 -12.73 13.85
C GLY A 235 8.19 -12.76 14.97
N SER A 236 9.48 -12.60 14.68
CA SER A 236 10.53 -12.52 15.70
C SER A 236 10.77 -11.09 16.23
N GLU A 237 10.62 -10.06 15.39
CA GLU A 237 10.94 -8.67 15.74
C GLU A 237 9.74 -7.88 16.26
N LYS A 238 8.55 -8.11 15.71
CA LYS A 238 7.30 -7.41 16.02
C LYS A 238 6.13 -8.40 16.02
N PRO A 239 6.12 -9.40 16.92
CA PRO A 239 5.10 -10.45 16.95
C PRO A 239 3.68 -9.87 17.12
N GLN A 240 3.54 -8.74 17.80
CA GLN A 240 2.25 -8.05 17.96
C GLN A 240 1.67 -7.49 16.64
N TRP A 241 2.45 -7.45 15.56
CA TRP A 241 1.99 -7.04 14.22
C TRP A 241 1.73 -8.22 13.28
N LEU A 242 1.88 -9.43 13.79
CA LEU A 242 1.56 -10.66 13.07
C LEU A 242 0.26 -11.24 13.64
N TRP A 243 -0.49 -11.94 12.80
CA TRP A 243 -1.64 -12.69 13.27
C TRP A 243 -1.18 -13.83 14.16
N GLU A 244 -2.07 -14.28 15.04
CA GLU A 244 -1.83 -15.48 15.86
C GLU A 244 -1.59 -16.68 14.94
N LEU A 245 -0.53 -17.42 15.23
CA LEU A 245 -0.12 -18.60 14.48
C LEU A 245 -0.84 -19.83 15.04
N ASP A 246 -2.16 -19.90 14.80
CA ASP A 246 -3.00 -21.02 15.20
C ASP A 246 -3.08 -22.12 14.14
N ASP A 247 -3.71 -23.24 14.48
CA ASP A 247 -3.86 -24.39 13.57
C ASP A 247 -4.69 -24.04 12.33
N GLY A 248 -5.75 -23.24 12.46
CA GLY A 248 -6.60 -22.86 11.31
C GLY A 248 -5.84 -22.00 10.30
N LEU A 249 -4.97 -21.08 10.77
CA LEU A 249 -4.11 -20.32 9.88
C LEU A 249 -3.12 -21.25 9.16
N PHE A 250 -2.49 -22.20 9.87
CA PHE A 250 -1.57 -23.13 9.23
C PHE A 250 -2.26 -24.06 8.23
N ASP A 251 -3.50 -24.51 8.49
CA ASP A 251 -4.28 -25.29 7.50
C ASP A 251 -4.47 -24.49 6.20
N SER A 252 -4.78 -23.21 6.31
CA SER A 252 -4.91 -22.32 5.16
C SER A 252 -3.58 -22.10 4.45
N LEU A 253 -2.48 -21.85 5.18
CA LEU A 253 -1.14 -21.62 4.59
C LEU A 253 -0.63 -22.87 3.86
N GLU A 254 -0.79 -24.06 4.43
CA GLU A 254 -0.39 -25.32 3.84
C GLU A 254 -1.19 -25.62 2.56
N SER A 255 -2.50 -25.38 2.57
CA SER A 255 -3.36 -25.51 1.39
C SER A 255 -2.96 -24.54 0.27
N LEU A 256 -2.70 -23.27 0.61
CA LEU A 256 -2.24 -22.27 -0.34
C LEU A 256 -0.84 -22.57 -0.89
N GLU A 257 0.07 -23.12 -0.08
CA GLU A 257 1.40 -23.56 -0.53
C GLU A 257 1.32 -24.71 -1.55
N GLN A 258 0.35 -25.63 -1.36
CA GLN A 258 0.07 -26.68 -2.35
C GLN A 258 -0.43 -26.07 -3.67
N LEU A 259 -1.41 -25.15 -3.65
CA LEU A 259 -1.92 -24.48 -4.85
C LEU A 259 -0.82 -23.68 -5.58
N ALA A 260 0.07 -23.04 -4.83
CA ALA A 260 1.22 -22.36 -5.40
C ALA A 260 2.16 -23.34 -6.12
N GLY A 261 2.43 -24.50 -5.52
CA GLY A 261 3.23 -25.57 -6.15
C GLY A 261 2.60 -26.11 -7.44
N GLU A 262 1.27 -26.34 -7.45
CA GLU A 262 0.55 -26.74 -8.66
C GLU A 262 0.62 -25.69 -9.77
N SER A 263 0.73 -24.39 -9.39
CA SER A 263 0.93 -23.26 -10.30
C SER A 263 2.39 -23.05 -10.70
N GLN A 264 3.32 -23.87 -10.23
CA GLN A 264 4.77 -23.73 -10.43
C GLN A 264 5.34 -22.38 -9.93
N LEU A 265 4.73 -21.81 -8.90
CA LEU A 265 5.11 -20.57 -8.25
C LEU A 265 5.54 -20.81 -6.81
N SER A 266 6.46 -19.99 -6.29
CA SER A 266 6.64 -19.92 -4.85
C SER A 266 5.38 -19.32 -4.19
N MET A 267 5.18 -19.59 -2.89
CA MET A 267 4.05 -19.04 -2.14
C MET A 267 3.98 -17.50 -2.23
N ALA A 268 5.12 -16.82 -2.17
CA ALA A 268 5.17 -15.36 -2.33
C ALA A 268 4.77 -14.92 -3.75
N GLN A 269 5.29 -15.57 -4.78
CA GLN A 269 4.94 -15.27 -6.17
C GLN A 269 3.45 -15.51 -6.43
N PHE A 270 2.93 -16.62 -5.95
CA PHE A 270 1.51 -16.97 -6.07
C PHE A 270 0.62 -15.92 -5.41
N SER A 271 0.94 -15.51 -4.19
CA SER A 271 0.18 -14.51 -3.43
C SER A 271 0.18 -13.14 -4.11
N LEU A 272 1.32 -12.70 -4.64
CA LEU A 272 1.44 -11.44 -5.37
C LEU A 272 0.73 -11.51 -6.73
N ALA A 273 0.87 -12.62 -7.48
CA ALA A 273 0.17 -12.82 -8.75
C ALA A 273 -1.37 -12.81 -8.56
N TRP A 274 -1.86 -13.49 -7.51
CA TRP A 274 -3.27 -13.46 -7.15
C TRP A 274 -3.76 -12.03 -6.85
N ALA A 275 -3.01 -11.27 -6.05
CA ALA A 275 -3.39 -9.91 -5.71
C ALA A 275 -3.38 -8.96 -6.93
N LEU A 276 -2.43 -9.12 -7.85
CA LEU A 276 -2.36 -8.36 -9.11
C LEU A 276 -3.48 -8.69 -10.08
N ALA A 277 -4.11 -9.87 -9.95
CA ALA A 277 -5.24 -10.28 -10.78
C ALA A 277 -6.59 -9.74 -10.28
N GLN A 278 -6.64 -9.10 -9.10
CA GLN A 278 -7.87 -8.55 -8.55
C GLN A 278 -8.34 -7.30 -9.31
N PRO A 279 -9.66 -7.03 -9.35
CA PRO A 279 -10.21 -5.84 -10.01
C PRO A 279 -9.57 -4.55 -9.50
N ALA A 280 -9.36 -3.58 -10.38
CA ALA A 280 -8.79 -2.26 -10.12
C ALA A 280 -7.35 -2.24 -9.55
N VAL A 281 -6.74 -3.38 -9.22
CA VAL A 281 -5.39 -3.41 -8.68
C VAL A 281 -4.38 -3.01 -9.75
N GLY A 282 -3.75 -1.85 -9.56
CA GLY A 282 -2.70 -1.35 -10.47
C GLY A 282 -1.30 -1.69 -9.98
N SER A 283 -1.04 -1.61 -8.68
CA SER A 283 0.30 -1.82 -8.13
C SER A 283 0.21 -2.34 -6.69
N LEU A 284 1.06 -3.27 -6.31
CA LEU A 284 1.16 -3.79 -4.94
C LEU A 284 2.24 -3.07 -4.16
N VAL A 285 1.87 -2.50 -3.01
CA VAL A 285 2.84 -1.87 -2.09
C VAL A 285 3.56 -2.97 -1.30
N VAL A 286 4.77 -3.28 -1.72
CA VAL A 286 5.61 -4.32 -1.12
C VAL A 286 6.69 -3.67 -0.27
N GLY A 287 6.65 -3.93 1.04
CA GLY A 287 7.74 -3.59 1.95
C GLY A 287 8.83 -4.66 1.89
N ALA A 288 10.08 -4.22 1.78
CA ALA A 288 11.24 -5.09 1.75
C ALA A 288 12.28 -4.67 2.79
N SER A 289 13.13 -5.59 3.22
CA SER A 289 14.32 -5.33 4.04
C SER A 289 15.62 -5.63 3.29
N ARG A 290 15.54 -6.24 2.12
CA ARG A 290 16.67 -6.61 1.25
C ARG A 290 16.25 -6.55 -0.22
N LEU A 291 17.19 -6.24 -1.11
CA LEU A 291 16.93 -6.11 -2.55
C LEU A 291 16.41 -7.42 -3.18
N GLU A 292 16.87 -8.57 -2.72
CA GLU A 292 16.42 -9.88 -3.22
C GLU A 292 14.91 -10.10 -3.04
N GLN A 293 14.30 -9.49 -2.01
CA GLN A 293 12.85 -9.54 -1.82
C GLN A 293 12.11 -8.68 -2.87
N VAL A 294 12.72 -7.58 -3.29
CA VAL A 294 12.21 -6.74 -4.39
C VAL A 294 12.29 -7.48 -5.71
N GLU A 295 13.42 -8.15 -5.99
CA GLU A 295 13.61 -9.00 -7.18
C GLU A 295 12.56 -10.12 -7.25
N GLN A 296 12.31 -10.79 -6.13
CA GLN A 296 11.26 -11.81 -6.02
C GLN A 296 9.87 -11.25 -6.29
N ALA A 297 9.55 -10.05 -5.78
CA ALA A 297 8.28 -9.40 -6.03
C ALA A 297 8.12 -9.01 -7.51
N VAL A 298 9.17 -8.49 -8.14
CA VAL A 298 9.19 -8.16 -9.57
C VAL A 298 8.96 -9.41 -10.42
N SER A 299 9.56 -10.54 -10.07
CA SER A 299 9.37 -11.81 -10.79
C SER A 299 7.93 -12.34 -10.71
N ALA A 300 7.19 -11.99 -9.66
CA ALA A 300 5.79 -12.38 -9.48
C ALA A 300 4.82 -11.65 -10.44
N ALA A 301 5.21 -10.49 -10.95
CA ALA A 301 4.33 -9.65 -11.78
C ALA A 301 3.93 -10.29 -13.13
N GLY A 302 4.62 -11.35 -13.55
CA GLY A 302 4.30 -12.14 -14.74
C GLY A 302 3.61 -13.47 -14.44
N GLY A 303 3.32 -13.77 -13.17
CA GLY A 303 2.69 -15.02 -12.75
C GLY A 303 1.24 -15.12 -13.26
N VAL A 304 0.89 -16.27 -13.82
CA VAL A 304 -0.47 -16.58 -14.28
C VAL A 304 -1.04 -17.70 -13.42
N ILE A 305 -2.24 -17.48 -12.90
CA ILE A 305 -2.98 -18.47 -12.10
C ILE A 305 -4.21 -18.89 -12.91
N SER A 306 -4.43 -20.19 -13.09
CA SER A 306 -5.60 -20.70 -13.81
C SER A 306 -6.90 -20.46 -13.05
N ASN A 307 -8.02 -20.36 -13.76
CA ASN A 307 -9.35 -20.20 -13.17
C ASN A 307 -9.72 -21.33 -12.19
N ASP A 308 -9.29 -22.56 -12.47
CA ASP A 308 -9.49 -23.70 -11.58
C ASP A 308 -8.79 -23.51 -10.25
N ILE A 309 -7.52 -23.06 -10.28
CA ILE A 309 -6.77 -22.74 -9.05
C ILE A 309 -7.40 -21.56 -8.31
N LEU A 310 -7.86 -20.52 -9.03
CA LEU A 310 -8.54 -19.37 -8.40
C LEU A 310 -9.82 -19.80 -7.66
N ALA A 311 -10.63 -20.70 -8.24
CA ALA A 311 -11.81 -21.24 -7.58
C ALA A 311 -11.46 -22.00 -6.28
N ARG A 312 -10.39 -22.80 -6.30
CA ARG A 312 -9.88 -23.52 -5.11
C ARG A 312 -9.30 -22.57 -4.06
N VAL A 313 -8.71 -21.45 -4.46
CA VAL A 313 -8.32 -20.38 -3.51
C VAL A 313 -9.54 -19.84 -2.76
N ASP A 314 -10.68 -19.68 -3.43
CA ASP A 314 -11.91 -19.20 -2.79
C ASP A 314 -12.50 -20.23 -1.81
N GLU A 315 -12.23 -21.52 -1.99
CA GLU A 315 -12.59 -22.58 -1.02
C GLU A 315 -11.70 -22.52 0.23
N VAL A 316 -10.39 -22.28 0.06
CA VAL A 316 -9.40 -22.21 1.17
C VAL A 316 -9.53 -20.90 1.95
N CYS A 317 -9.68 -19.79 1.24
CA CYS A 317 -9.79 -18.44 1.79
C CYS A 317 -11.05 -17.77 1.24
N PRO A 318 -12.24 -18.14 1.74
CA PRO A 318 -13.51 -17.65 1.18
C PRO A 318 -13.63 -16.13 1.36
N PRO A 319 -14.13 -15.42 0.34
CA PRO A 319 -14.45 -14.01 0.48
C PRO A 319 -15.56 -13.81 1.52
N PRO A 320 -15.62 -12.67 2.23
CA PRO A 320 -16.54 -12.47 3.37
C PRO A 320 -18.01 -12.71 3.06
N TRP A 321 -18.45 -12.47 1.83
CA TRP A 321 -19.85 -12.65 1.41
C TRP A 321 -20.24 -14.11 1.08
N SER A 322 -19.27 -15.01 0.94
CA SER A 322 -19.55 -16.42 0.65
C SER A 322 -20.08 -17.17 1.87
N GLN A 323 -19.89 -16.63 3.07
CA GLN A 323 -20.21 -17.31 4.34
C GLN A 323 -21.62 -16.99 4.87
N ASN A 324 -22.24 -15.86 4.47
CA ASN A 324 -23.54 -15.43 5.01
C ASN A 324 -24.31 -14.53 4.02
N ASP A 325 -24.46 -14.90 2.76
CA ASP A 325 -25.33 -14.12 1.86
C ASP A 325 -26.80 -14.62 1.96
N PRO A 326 -27.68 -13.93 2.73
CA PRO A 326 -29.10 -14.31 2.84
C PRO A 326 -29.87 -14.03 1.55
N ILE A 327 -29.26 -13.45 0.52
CA ILE A 327 -29.89 -13.09 -0.75
C ILE A 327 -29.73 -14.22 -1.80
N ARG A 328 -28.87 -15.21 -1.53
CA ARG A 328 -28.69 -16.40 -2.40
C ARG A 328 -29.35 -17.67 -1.87
N GLY A 329 -30.33 -17.54 -0.98
CA GLY A 329 -31.21 -18.61 -0.52
C GLY A 329 -32.49 -18.72 -1.35
#